data_82130a4be539c82555431f7ae080ecb0
#
_entry.id   82130a4be539c82555431f7ae080ecb0
#
_cell.length_a   1.000
_cell.length_b   1.000
_cell.length_c   1.000
_cell.angle_alpha   90.00
_cell.angle_beta   90.00
_cell.angle_gamma   90.00
#
_symmetry.space_group_name_H-M   'P 1'
#
loop_
_entity.id
_entity.type
_entity.pdbx_description
1 polymer ?
#
loop_
_entity_poly.entity_id
_entity_poly.type
_entity_poly.pdbx_seq_one_letter_code
_entity_poly.pdbx_strand_id
1 'polypeptide(L)'
;MPERFDQARLEATFRACRALRHELATPLSAAGLHLELARRAAERLEGGIPAKLRSGLETGKQQLDEVAHLLDGLMALGSARTGAPGRLDFAAVIREALRDAGPELERRGLSVRASGPSGGLFVDGFADELGPAAREVLLAAARWASPGEAQLETRSARQDVAFEFQVPLSGGGPGEMLFKTRSRPNAGLGPFLARWTFEAHGGRLEGVEDGGRLAVTASLPKVAP
;
A
#
# COMPACT_ATOMS: atom_id res chain seq x y z
N MET A 1 8.40 22.03 -15.52
CA MET A 1 8.31 20.58 -15.23
C MET A 1 8.66 20.25 -13.78
N PRO A 2 9.81 20.65 -13.20
CA PRO A 2 10.11 20.36 -11.79
C PRO A 2 9.05 20.87 -10.81
N GLU A 3 8.57 22.11 -10.96
CA GLU A 3 7.58 22.72 -10.06
C GLU A 3 6.27 21.92 -9.93
N ARG A 4 5.77 21.32 -11.04
CA ARG A 4 4.55 20.51 -11.00
C ARG A 4 4.74 19.20 -10.23
N PHE A 5 5.92 18.60 -10.33
CA PHE A 5 6.26 17.39 -9.58
C PHE A 5 6.40 17.70 -8.08
N ASP A 6 7.08 18.79 -7.74
CA ASP A 6 7.26 19.24 -6.36
C ASP A 6 5.91 19.59 -5.71
N GLN A 7 5.01 20.24 -6.45
CA GLN A 7 3.67 20.55 -5.95
C GLN A 7 2.85 19.27 -5.71
N ALA A 8 2.84 18.32 -6.65
CA ALA A 8 2.12 17.06 -6.50
C ALA A 8 2.64 16.26 -5.29
N ARG A 9 3.96 16.23 -5.12
CA ARG A 9 4.61 15.57 -3.98
C ARG A 9 4.25 16.25 -2.66
N LEU A 10 4.25 17.58 -2.60
CA LEU A 10 3.86 18.34 -1.41
C LEU A 10 2.40 18.08 -1.02
N GLU A 11 1.48 18.14 -1.98
CA GLU A 11 0.06 17.87 -1.74
C GLU A 11 -0.18 16.42 -1.28
N ALA A 12 0.48 15.45 -1.91
CA ALA A 12 0.42 14.05 -1.52
C ALA A 12 0.95 13.85 -0.10
N THR A 13 2.07 14.50 0.25
CA THR A 13 2.65 14.45 1.59
C THR A 13 1.70 15.03 2.64
N PHE A 14 1.06 16.17 2.38
CA PHE A 14 0.07 16.75 3.30
C PHE A 14 -1.14 15.82 3.51
N ARG A 15 -1.68 15.21 2.43
CA ARG A 15 -2.76 14.24 2.54
C ARG A 15 -2.33 13.02 3.36
N ALA A 16 -1.14 12.50 3.11
CA ALA A 16 -0.57 11.37 3.82
C ALA A 16 -0.37 11.66 5.30
N CYS A 17 0.24 12.79 5.66
CA CYS A 17 0.44 13.18 7.06
C CYS A 17 -0.90 13.33 7.82
N ARG A 18 -1.92 13.89 7.17
CA ARG A 18 -3.27 14.01 7.77
C ARG A 18 -3.89 12.65 8.04
N ALA A 19 -3.78 11.74 7.08
CA ALA A 19 -4.30 10.39 7.19
C ALA A 19 -3.55 9.60 8.27
N LEU A 20 -2.21 9.62 8.27
CA LEU A 20 -1.37 8.94 9.26
C LEU A 20 -1.64 9.44 10.68
N ARG A 21 -1.87 10.74 10.88
CA ARG A 21 -2.27 11.26 12.20
C ARG A 21 -3.52 10.57 12.74
N HIS A 22 -4.50 10.33 11.87
CA HIS A 22 -5.74 9.65 12.25
C HIS A 22 -5.49 8.16 12.55
N GLU A 23 -4.69 7.50 11.72
CA GLU A 23 -4.34 6.09 11.89
C GLU A 23 -3.49 5.84 13.15
N LEU A 24 -2.58 6.76 13.48
CA LEU A 24 -1.78 6.69 14.71
C LEU A 24 -2.62 6.86 15.98
N ALA A 25 -3.62 7.73 15.95
CA ALA A 25 -4.46 7.99 17.13
C ALA A 25 -5.20 6.74 17.62
N THR A 26 -5.66 5.89 16.70
CA THR A 26 -6.43 4.68 17.02
C THR A 26 -5.59 3.63 17.75
N PRO A 27 -4.44 3.15 17.22
CA PRO A 27 -3.61 2.15 17.90
C PRO A 27 -2.97 2.67 19.19
N LEU A 28 -2.62 3.96 19.26
CA LEU A 28 -2.11 4.57 20.50
C LEU A 28 -3.18 4.57 21.60
N SER A 29 -4.43 4.93 21.26
CA SER A 29 -5.53 4.89 22.23
C SER A 29 -5.84 3.48 22.68
N ALA A 30 -5.83 2.51 21.76
CA ALA A 30 -6.03 1.09 22.07
C ALA A 30 -4.88 0.55 22.95
N ALA A 31 -3.63 0.82 22.61
CA ALA A 31 -2.47 0.43 23.41
C ALA A 31 -2.53 0.99 24.83
N GLY A 32 -2.88 2.29 24.97
CA GLY A 32 -3.07 2.94 26.26
C GLY A 32 -4.15 2.27 27.09
N LEU A 33 -5.29 1.91 26.48
CA LEU A 33 -6.37 1.21 27.17
C LEU A 33 -5.93 -0.19 27.62
N HIS A 34 -5.26 -0.97 26.77
CA HIS A 34 -4.79 -2.33 27.12
C HIS A 34 -3.73 -2.29 28.21
N LEU A 35 -2.81 -1.35 28.19
CA LEU A 35 -1.82 -1.15 29.25
C LEU A 35 -2.50 -0.79 30.59
N GLU A 36 -3.50 0.08 30.58
CA GLU A 36 -4.26 0.42 31.79
C GLU A 36 -5.04 -0.78 32.34
N LEU A 37 -5.67 -1.59 31.47
CA LEU A 37 -6.33 -2.82 31.88
C LEU A 37 -5.34 -3.84 32.45
N ALA A 38 -4.16 -3.96 31.87
CA ALA A 38 -3.08 -4.81 32.35
C ALA A 38 -2.59 -4.36 33.73
N ARG A 39 -2.39 -3.04 33.93
CA ARG A 39 -2.02 -2.44 35.21
C ARG A 39 -3.04 -2.76 36.30
N ARG A 40 -4.32 -2.51 36.04
CA ARG A 40 -5.41 -2.79 37.00
C ARG A 40 -5.54 -4.31 37.32
N ALA A 41 -5.28 -5.16 36.35
CA ALA A 41 -5.29 -6.60 36.59
C ALA A 41 -4.09 -7.03 37.42
N ALA A 42 -2.91 -6.44 37.23
CA ALA A 42 -1.71 -6.71 38.02
C ALA A 42 -1.90 -6.30 39.50
N GLU A 43 -2.58 -5.20 39.76
CA GLU A 43 -2.87 -4.71 41.12
C GLU A 43 -3.75 -5.67 41.95
N ARG A 44 -4.42 -6.63 41.32
CA ARG A 44 -5.32 -7.62 41.96
C ARG A 44 -4.70 -9.01 42.12
N LEU A 45 -3.40 -9.14 41.85
CA LEU A 45 -2.74 -10.45 41.83
C LEU A 45 -2.34 -10.95 43.21
N GLU A 46 -2.98 -12.04 43.65
CA GLU A 46 -2.44 -13.00 44.60
C GLU A 46 -2.18 -14.31 43.84
N GLY A 47 -0.95 -14.55 43.37
CA GLY A 47 -0.53 -15.88 42.90
C GLY A 47 -0.41 -16.19 41.40
N GLY A 48 -0.13 -15.24 40.55
CA GLY A 48 0.20 -15.51 39.12
C GLY A 48 -0.38 -14.48 38.12
N ILE A 49 0.15 -14.43 36.92
CA ILE A 49 -0.34 -13.51 35.86
C ILE A 49 -1.65 -14.07 35.27
N PRO A 50 -2.81 -13.43 35.49
CA PRO A 50 -4.07 -13.88 34.91
C PRO A 50 -4.01 -13.87 33.36
N ALA A 51 -4.77 -14.76 32.73
CA ALA A 51 -4.89 -14.84 31.28
C ALA A 51 -5.27 -13.48 30.64
N LYS A 52 -6.14 -12.71 31.29
CA LYS A 52 -6.54 -11.35 30.85
C LYS A 52 -5.37 -10.37 30.83
N LEU A 53 -4.43 -10.46 31.79
CA LEU A 53 -3.24 -9.61 31.80
C LEU A 53 -2.31 -9.97 30.66
N ARG A 54 -2.08 -11.26 30.44
CA ARG A 54 -1.27 -11.74 29.31
C ARG A 54 -1.84 -11.27 27.97
N SER A 55 -3.13 -11.49 27.74
CA SER A 55 -3.82 -11.05 26.54
C SER A 55 -3.77 -9.51 26.36
N GLY A 56 -3.93 -8.75 27.44
CA GLY A 56 -3.81 -7.29 27.40
C GLY A 56 -2.40 -6.81 27.01
N LEU A 57 -1.37 -7.45 27.55
CA LEU A 57 0.03 -7.14 27.19
C LEU A 57 0.36 -7.52 25.75
N GLU A 58 -0.10 -8.67 25.27
CA GLU A 58 0.08 -9.11 23.88
C GLU A 58 -0.60 -8.13 22.90
N THR A 59 -1.84 -7.76 23.19
CA THR A 59 -2.57 -6.77 22.38
C THR A 59 -1.91 -5.40 22.42
N GLY A 60 -1.47 -4.94 23.60
CA GLY A 60 -0.73 -3.69 23.73
C GLY A 60 0.57 -3.68 22.92
N LYS A 61 1.32 -4.79 22.97
CA LYS A 61 2.53 -4.95 22.13
C LYS A 61 2.21 -4.88 20.64
N GLN A 62 1.18 -5.59 20.20
CA GLN A 62 0.77 -5.58 18.79
C GLN A 62 0.40 -4.16 18.31
N GLN A 63 -0.30 -3.39 19.13
CA GLN A 63 -0.66 -2.00 18.82
C GLN A 63 0.57 -1.08 18.78
N LEU A 64 1.56 -1.29 19.64
CA LEU A 64 2.83 -0.55 19.60
C LEU A 64 3.66 -0.90 18.36
N ASP A 65 3.69 -2.18 17.97
CA ASP A 65 4.36 -2.63 16.74
C ASP A 65 3.70 -1.98 15.50
N GLU A 66 2.37 -1.85 15.50
CA GLU A 66 1.63 -1.15 14.45
C GLU A 66 1.97 0.35 14.40
N VAL A 67 2.08 1.02 15.55
CA VAL A 67 2.53 2.42 15.63
C VAL A 67 3.95 2.59 15.11
N ALA A 68 4.87 1.67 15.46
CA ALA A 68 6.24 1.71 14.95
C ALA A 68 6.27 1.63 13.42
N HIS A 69 5.50 0.74 12.82
CA HIS A 69 5.37 0.64 11.36
C HIS A 69 4.79 1.90 10.72
N LEU A 70 3.83 2.58 11.40
CA LEU A 70 3.28 3.86 10.95
C LEU A 70 4.34 4.97 11.00
N LEU A 71 5.17 4.98 12.03
CA LEU A 71 6.28 5.94 12.17
C LEU A 71 7.36 5.71 11.10
N ASP A 72 7.72 4.47 10.81
CA ASP A 72 8.65 4.13 9.74
C ASP A 72 8.12 4.62 8.37
N GLY A 73 6.82 4.43 8.14
CA GLY A 73 6.14 4.97 6.96
C GLY A 73 6.21 6.50 6.89
N LEU A 74 5.99 7.18 8.00
CA LEU A 74 6.06 8.65 8.09
C LEU A 74 7.47 9.17 7.84
N MET A 75 8.48 8.48 8.35
CA MET A 75 9.90 8.77 8.10
C MET A 75 10.25 8.59 6.61
N ALA A 76 9.74 7.54 5.98
CA ALA A 76 9.92 7.32 4.54
C ALA A 76 9.28 8.44 3.69
N LEU A 77 8.10 8.98 4.10
CA LEU A 77 7.46 10.12 3.46
C LEU A 77 8.27 11.41 3.63
N GLY A 78 8.90 11.61 4.79
CA GLY A 78 9.68 12.80 5.14
C GLY A 78 11.10 12.82 4.56
N SER A 79 11.63 11.69 4.12
CA SER A 79 12.93 11.63 3.45
C SER A 79 12.83 12.27 2.07
N ALA A 80 12.99 13.61 2.04
CA ALA A 80 13.06 14.35 0.78
C ALA A 80 14.24 13.83 -0.03
N ARG A 81 13.96 13.17 -1.16
CA ARG A 81 15.03 12.85 -2.10
C ARG A 81 15.55 14.12 -2.72
N THR A 82 16.84 14.31 -2.60
CA THR A 82 17.58 15.34 -3.30
C THR A 82 17.92 14.79 -4.68
N GLY A 83 17.26 15.28 -5.73
CA GLY A 83 17.54 14.90 -7.11
C GLY A 83 16.34 15.12 -8.02
N ALA A 84 16.60 15.24 -9.31
CA ALA A 84 15.56 15.30 -10.31
C ALA A 84 15.01 13.90 -10.60
N PRO A 85 13.68 13.74 -10.84
CA PRO A 85 13.14 12.49 -11.30
C PRO A 85 13.78 12.09 -12.63
N GLY A 86 14.09 10.81 -12.77
CA GLY A 86 14.59 10.24 -14.02
C GLY A 86 13.45 9.84 -14.94
N ARG A 87 13.75 9.78 -16.23
CA ARG A 87 12.85 9.20 -17.21
C ARG A 87 12.89 7.67 -17.12
N LEU A 88 11.75 7.07 -16.90
CA LEU A 88 11.60 5.63 -16.67
C LEU A 88 10.68 5.00 -17.71
N ASP A 89 11.00 3.78 -18.15
CA ASP A 89 10.04 2.93 -18.85
C ASP A 89 9.14 2.22 -17.82
N PHE A 90 7.93 2.73 -17.69
CA PHE A 90 6.96 2.23 -16.71
C PHE A 90 6.63 0.74 -16.92
N ALA A 91 6.57 0.26 -18.19
CA ALA A 91 6.36 -1.16 -18.45
C ALA A 91 7.50 -2.03 -17.89
N ALA A 92 8.74 -1.54 -17.94
CA ALA A 92 9.88 -2.23 -17.33
C ALA A 92 9.77 -2.26 -15.79
N VAL A 93 9.40 -1.14 -15.16
CA VAL A 93 9.16 -1.06 -13.71
C VAL A 93 8.10 -2.06 -13.27
N ILE A 94 6.97 -2.15 -13.99
CA ILE A 94 5.88 -3.07 -13.64
C ILE A 94 6.29 -4.53 -13.83
N ARG A 95 7.05 -4.88 -14.88
CA ARG A 95 7.56 -6.24 -15.05
C ARG A 95 8.51 -6.65 -13.92
N GLU A 96 9.35 -5.75 -13.46
CA GLU A 96 10.24 -6.00 -12.33
C GLU A 96 9.44 -6.19 -11.04
N ALA A 97 8.49 -5.31 -10.76
CA ALA A 97 7.59 -5.43 -9.62
C ALA A 97 6.80 -6.76 -9.63
N LEU A 98 6.34 -7.21 -10.81
CA LEU A 98 5.67 -8.51 -10.96
C LEU A 98 6.62 -9.68 -10.66
N ARG A 99 7.84 -9.63 -11.16
CA ARG A 99 8.86 -10.65 -10.88
C ARG A 99 9.12 -10.76 -9.38
N ASP A 100 9.26 -9.63 -8.70
CA ASP A 100 9.55 -9.56 -7.26
C ASP A 100 8.34 -9.95 -6.39
N ALA A 101 7.12 -9.75 -6.88
CA ALA A 101 5.89 -10.22 -6.23
C ALA A 101 5.61 -11.72 -6.51
N GLY A 102 6.15 -12.29 -7.58
CA GLY A 102 5.84 -13.62 -8.10
C GLY A 102 5.79 -14.72 -7.05
N PRO A 103 6.84 -14.92 -6.22
CA PRO A 103 6.85 -15.98 -5.21
C PRO A 103 5.70 -15.88 -4.20
N GLU A 104 5.24 -14.67 -3.85
CA GLU A 104 4.11 -14.48 -2.96
C GLU A 104 2.78 -14.72 -3.67
N LEU A 105 2.65 -14.30 -4.94
CA LEU A 105 1.46 -14.55 -5.75
C LEU A 105 1.26 -16.05 -5.96
N GLU A 106 2.31 -16.79 -6.28
CA GLU A 106 2.28 -18.25 -6.43
C GLU A 106 1.90 -18.96 -5.13
N ARG A 107 2.45 -18.53 -3.97
CA ARG A 107 2.07 -19.08 -2.66
C ARG A 107 0.59 -18.90 -2.34
N ARG A 108 -0.05 -17.88 -2.92
CA ARG A 108 -1.49 -17.63 -2.82
C ARG A 108 -2.31 -18.36 -3.88
N GLY A 109 -1.66 -19.18 -4.72
CA GLY A 109 -2.32 -19.92 -5.78
C GLY A 109 -2.74 -19.06 -6.97
N LEU A 110 -2.10 -17.88 -7.16
CA LEU A 110 -2.36 -17.00 -8.30
C LEU A 110 -1.37 -17.29 -9.43
N SER A 111 -1.90 -17.53 -10.63
CA SER A 111 -1.14 -17.49 -11.88
C SER A 111 -1.39 -16.18 -12.59
N VAL A 112 -0.35 -15.43 -12.94
CA VAL A 112 -0.51 -14.09 -13.53
C VAL A 112 -0.27 -14.13 -15.04
N ARG A 113 -1.29 -13.72 -15.83
CA ARG A 113 -1.14 -13.45 -17.26
C ARG A 113 -0.87 -11.97 -17.45
N ALA A 114 0.33 -11.64 -17.92
CA ALA A 114 0.71 -10.26 -18.25
C ALA A 114 0.49 -9.96 -19.73
N SER A 115 -0.03 -8.76 -20.03
CA SER A 115 -0.29 -8.27 -21.38
C SER A 115 0.03 -6.77 -21.50
N GLY A 116 0.08 -6.28 -22.74
CA GLY A 116 0.39 -4.89 -23.06
C GLY A 116 1.76 -4.70 -23.69
N PRO A 117 2.16 -3.46 -23.97
CA PRO A 117 3.42 -3.15 -24.63
C PRO A 117 4.62 -3.52 -23.75
N SER A 118 5.66 -4.08 -24.37
CA SER A 118 6.90 -4.47 -23.69
C SER A 118 7.79 -3.28 -23.31
N GLY A 119 7.46 -2.06 -23.74
CA GLY A 119 8.22 -0.85 -23.47
C GLY A 119 7.59 0.38 -24.13
N GLY A 120 8.25 1.53 -23.97
CA GLY A 120 7.80 2.80 -24.57
C GLY A 120 6.73 3.54 -23.77
N LEU A 121 6.47 3.11 -22.53
CA LEU A 121 5.58 3.78 -21.60
C LEU A 121 6.39 4.69 -20.66
N PHE A 122 6.78 5.87 -21.15
CA PHE A 122 7.68 6.75 -20.39
C PHE A 122 6.95 7.63 -19.38
N VAL A 123 7.53 7.70 -18.16
CA VAL A 123 7.12 8.55 -17.05
C VAL A 123 8.34 9.23 -16.44
N ASP A 124 8.15 10.36 -15.78
CA ASP A 124 9.16 10.94 -14.90
C ASP A 124 8.93 10.43 -13.48
N GLY A 125 10.00 9.96 -12.83
CA GLY A 125 9.88 9.44 -11.47
C GLY A 125 11.18 8.86 -10.92
N PHE A 126 11.06 8.26 -9.75
CA PHE A 126 12.13 7.54 -9.08
C PHE A 126 11.85 6.04 -9.14
N ALA A 127 12.73 5.27 -9.81
CA ALA A 127 12.55 3.83 -10.01
C ALA A 127 12.48 3.07 -8.68
N ASP A 128 13.30 3.47 -7.72
CA ASP A 128 13.37 2.91 -6.38
C ASP A 128 12.20 3.30 -5.45
N GLU A 129 11.32 4.21 -5.86
CA GLU A 129 10.03 4.47 -5.23
C GLU A 129 8.89 3.73 -5.97
N LEU A 130 8.85 3.84 -7.30
CA LEU A 130 7.76 3.30 -8.11
C LEU A 130 7.76 1.76 -8.17
N GLY A 131 8.93 1.12 -8.22
CA GLY A 131 9.04 -0.34 -8.22
C GLY A 131 8.44 -0.99 -6.95
N PRO A 132 8.92 -0.63 -5.75
CA PRO A 132 8.33 -1.10 -4.49
C PRO A 132 6.84 -0.75 -4.34
N ALA A 133 6.40 0.43 -4.78
CA ALA A 133 5.00 0.82 -4.74
C ALA A 133 4.14 -0.06 -5.65
N ALA A 134 4.57 -0.32 -6.88
CA ALA A 134 3.89 -1.22 -7.79
C ALA A 134 3.80 -2.65 -7.23
N ARG A 135 4.92 -3.17 -6.69
CA ARG A 135 4.94 -4.47 -6.01
C ARG A 135 3.91 -4.53 -4.87
N GLU A 136 3.84 -3.49 -4.03
CA GLU A 136 2.89 -3.46 -2.93
C GLU A 136 1.43 -3.42 -3.41
N VAL A 137 1.14 -2.75 -4.53
CA VAL A 137 -0.19 -2.77 -5.16
C VAL A 137 -0.59 -4.20 -5.55
N LEU A 138 0.32 -4.95 -6.20
CA LEU A 138 0.07 -6.34 -6.59
C LEU A 138 -0.20 -7.22 -5.36
N LEU A 139 0.62 -7.09 -4.31
CA LEU A 139 0.47 -7.85 -3.08
C LEU A 139 -0.78 -7.46 -2.29
N ALA A 140 -1.16 -6.19 -2.29
CA ALA A 140 -2.37 -5.71 -1.64
C ALA A 140 -3.63 -6.32 -2.27
N ALA A 141 -3.71 -6.33 -3.62
CA ALA A 141 -4.80 -6.99 -4.34
C ALA A 141 -4.82 -8.49 -4.08
N ALA A 142 -3.66 -9.15 -4.10
CA ALA A 142 -3.53 -10.59 -3.87
C ALA A 142 -3.97 -11.04 -2.47
N ARG A 143 -3.97 -10.16 -1.46
CA ARG A 143 -4.49 -10.47 -0.10
C ARG A 143 -5.99 -10.78 -0.08
N TRP A 144 -6.72 -10.31 -1.08
CA TRP A 144 -8.17 -10.49 -1.23
C TRP A 144 -8.53 -11.55 -2.27
N ALA A 145 -7.54 -12.00 -3.02
CA ALA A 145 -7.77 -12.93 -4.11
C ALA A 145 -8.08 -14.35 -3.60
N SER A 146 -8.97 -15.02 -4.33
CA SER A 146 -9.04 -16.48 -4.33
C SER A 146 -7.99 -17.06 -5.29
N PRO A 147 -7.56 -18.33 -5.09
CA PRO A 147 -6.71 -19.00 -6.06
C PRO A 147 -7.31 -18.97 -7.46
N GLY A 148 -6.48 -18.75 -8.47
CA GLY A 148 -6.92 -18.69 -9.87
C GLY A 148 -6.05 -17.83 -10.77
N GLU A 149 -6.58 -17.49 -11.95
CA GLU A 149 -5.88 -16.64 -12.92
C GLU A 149 -6.11 -15.16 -12.61
N ALA A 150 -5.00 -14.44 -12.38
CA ALA A 150 -4.94 -13.00 -12.32
C ALA A 150 -4.48 -12.42 -13.67
N GLN A 151 -4.89 -11.19 -13.98
CA GLN A 151 -4.52 -10.51 -15.21
C GLN A 151 -3.82 -9.20 -14.89
N LEU A 152 -2.68 -8.96 -15.54
CA LEU A 152 -1.94 -7.72 -15.45
C LEU A 152 -1.84 -7.11 -16.85
N GLU A 153 -2.42 -5.94 -17.02
CA GLU A 153 -2.36 -5.21 -18.29
C GLU A 153 -1.64 -3.88 -18.11
N THR A 154 -0.66 -3.60 -18.98
CA THR A 154 -0.06 -2.26 -19.10
C THR A 154 -0.59 -1.58 -20.34
N ARG A 155 -0.95 -0.29 -20.23
CA ARG A 155 -1.55 0.47 -21.34
C ARG A 155 -1.10 1.93 -21.36
N SER A 156 -1.20 2.54 -22.53
CA SER A 156 -1.01 3.98 -22.74
C SER A 156 -2.34 4.62 -23.15
N ALA A 157 -2.71 5.67 -22.47
CA ALA A 157 -3.77 6.58 -22.86
C ALA A 157 -3.19 7.89 -23.42
N ARG A 158 -4.04 8.85 -23.78
CA ARG A 158 -3.57 10.13 -24.39
C ARG A 158 -2.60 10.88 -23.47
N GLN A 159 -2.88 10.94 -22.19
CA GLN A 159 -2.13 11.73 -21.20
C GLN A 159 -1.46 10.90 -20.13
N ASP A 160 -1.84 9.64 -19.99
CA ASP A 160 -1.39 8.76 -18.91
C ASP A 160 -0.86 7.43 -19.46
N VAL A 161 0.01 6.82 -18.68
CA VAL A 161 0.30 5.39 -18.74
C VAL A 161 -0.29 4.73 -17.51
N ALA A 162 -0.75 3.50 -17.64
CA ALA A 162 -1.36 2.78 -16.52
C ALA A 162 -0.99 1.31 -16.56
N PHE A 163 -1.05 0.68 -15.39
CA PHE A 163 -1.27 -0.75 -15.30
C PHE A 163 -2.58 -1.03 -14.57
N GLU A 164 -3.21 -2.14 -14.92
CA GLU A 164 -4.39 -2.68 -14.25
C GLU A 164 -4.10 -4.12 -13.84
N PHE A 165 -4.33 -4.42 -12.58
CA PHE A 165 -4.17 -5.77 -12.03
C PHE A 165 -5.51 -6.28 -11.54
N GLN A 166 -6.00 -7.34 -12.17
CA GLN A 166 -7.29 -7.96 -11.85
C GLN A 166 -7.06 -9.31 -11.19
N VAL A 167 -7.69 -9.52 -10.04
CA VAL A 167 -7.65 -10.78 -9.29
C VAL A 167 -9.06 -11.32 -9.05
N PRO A 168 -9.26 -12.65 -9.04
CA PRO A 168 -10.54 -13.25 -8.67
C PRO A 168 -10.80 -13.08 -7.17
N LEU A 169 -12.06 -12.87 -6.78
CA LEU A 169 -12.52 -12.77 -5.39
C LEU A 169 -13.35 -13.99 -5.00
N SER A 170 -13.24 -14.46 -3.76
CA SER A 170 -14.07 -15.53 -3.18
C SER A 170 -15.23 -15.01 -2.34
N GLY A 171 -15.51 -13.73 -2.38
CA GLY A 171 -16.55 -13.05 -1.58
C GLY A 171 -16.45 -11.55 -1.76
N GLY A 172 -17.15 -10.76 -0.95
CA GLY A 172 -17.04 -9.30 -1.02
C GLY A 172 -15.59 -8.84 -0.77
N GLY A 173 -15.07 -8.05 -1.68
CA GLY A 173 -13.72 -7.49 -1.64
C GLY A 173 -13.68 -6.11 -0.97
N PRO A 174 -12.51 -5.50 -0.87
CA PRO A 174 -12.33 -4.18 -0.27
C PRO A 174 -12.84 -3.05 -1.17
N GLY A 175 -13.06 -3.30 -2.47
CA GLY A 175 -13.45 -2.28 -3.45
C GLY A 175 -12.56 -1.04 -3.36
N GLU A 176 -13.19 0.14 -3.37
CA GLU A 176 -12.50 1.42 -3.18
C GLU A 176 -11.77 1.56 -1.83
N MET A 177 -12.07 0.71 -0.84
CA MET A 177 -11.47 0.79 0.50
C MET A 177 -10.04 0.26 0.55
N LEU A 178 -9.58 -0.47 -0.48
CA LEU A 178 -8.26 -1.11 -0.49
C LEU A 178 -7.10 -0.15 -0.20
N PHE A 179 -7.20 1.07 -0.73
CA PHE A 179 -6.16 2.10 -0.61
C PHE A 179 -6.59 3.29 0.27
N LYS A 180 -7.75 3.19 0.95
CA LYS A 180 -8.17 4.18 1.94
C LYS A 180 -7.51 3.84 3.28
N THR A 181 -7.19 4.88 4.05
CA THR A 181 -6.52 4.77 5.37
C THR A 181 -7.27 3.90 6.39
N ARG A 182 -8.53 3.59 6.17
CA ARG A 182 -9.34 2.71 7.02
C ARG A 182 -9.43 1.27 6.52
N SER A 183 -8.48 0.81 5.74
CA SER A 183 -8.38 -0.63 5.47
C SER A 183 -8.25 -1.38 6.79
N ARG A 184 -8.97 -2.49 6.89
CA ARG A 184 -9.12 -3.32 8.11
C ARG A 184 -7.82 -3.47 8.91
N PRO A 185 -7.91 -3.69 10.24
CA PRO A 185 -6.78 -4.15 11.03
C PRO A 185 -6.08 -5.29 10.28
N ASN A 186 -4.78 -5.20 10.05
CA ASN A 186 -3.91 -6.12 9.30
C ASN A 186 -3.69 -5.83 7.79
N ALA A 187 -4.23 -4.76 7.20
CA ALA A 187 -3.90 -4.40 5.82
C ALA A 187 -2.44 -3.89 5.67
N GLY A 188 -1.85 -3.42 6.76
CA GLY A 188 -0.53 -2.81 6.77
C GLY A 188 -0.52 -1.42 6.10
N LEU A 189 0.61 -0.75 6.17
CA LEU A 189 0.80 0.57 5.52
C LEU A 189 1.14 0.48 4.04
N GLY A 190 1.53 -0.69 3.55
CA GLY A 190 1.99 -0.85 2.18
C GLY A 190 1.05 -0.27 1.13
N PRO A 191 -0.25 -0.61 1.13
CA PRO A 191 -1.21 -0.06 0.18
C PRO A 191 -1.35 1.47 0.27
N PHE A 192 -1.30 2.01 1.48
CA PHE A 192 -1.35 3.45 1.71
C PHE A 192 -0.10 4.16 1.17
N LEU A 193 1.09 3.61 1.44
CA LEU A 193 2.36 4.15 0.93
C LEU A 193 2.44 4.05 -0.59
N ALA A 194 1.97 2.94 -1.16
CA ALA A 194 1.87 2.78 -2.61
C ALA A 194 0.98 3.88 -3.23
N ARG A 195 -0.20 4.12 -2.65
CA ARG A 195 -1.07 5.20 -3.10
C ARG A 195 -0.38 6.56 -3.02
N TRP A 196 0.25 6.86 -1.88
CA TRP A 196 0.99 8.11 -1.71
C TRP A 196 2.09 8.25 -2.78
N THR A 197 2.85 7.17 -3.04
CA THR A 197 3.91 7.21 -4.05
C THR A 197 3.37 7.54 -5.42
N PHE A 198 2.28 6.89 -5.87
CA PHE A 198 1.67 7.22 -7.16
C PHE A 198 1.15 8.67 -7.21
N GLU A 199 0.49 9.14 -6.15
CA GLU A 199 0.01 10.53 -6.05
C GLU A 199 1.16 11.54 -6.01
N ALA A 200 2.27 11.23 -5.32
CA ALA A 200 3.49 12.06 -5.28
C ALA A 200 4.16 12.19 -6.66
N HIS A 201 3.94 11.22 -7.55
CA HIS A 201 4.36 11.26 -8.95
C HIS A 201 3.30 11.86 -9.88
N GLY A 202 2.25 12.50 -9.31
CA GLY A 202 1.16 13.12 -10.07
C GLY A 202 0.15 12.14 -10.66
N GLY A 203 0.21 10.88 -10.23
CA GLY A 203 -0.65 9.80 -10.68
C GLY A 203 -1.86 9.54 -9.79
N ARG A 204 -2.48 8.37 -9.99
CA ARG A 204 -3.65 7.91 -9.24
C ARG A 204 -3.55 6.41 -8.97
N LEU A 205 -4.18 5.96 -7.88
CA LEU A 205 -4.36 4.56 -7.57
C LEU A 205 -5.80 4.32 -7.13
N GLU A 206 -6.50 3.44 -7.84
CA GLU A 206 -7.92 3.15 -7.65
C GLU A 206 -8.15 1.65 -7.60
N GLY A 207 -9.14 1.22 -6.81
CA GLY A 207 -9.59 -0.17 -6.75
C GLY A 207 -11.09 -0.24 -6.99
N VAL A 208 -11.53 -1.09 -7.89
CA VAL A 208 -12.93 -1.31 -8.23
C VAL A 208 -13.22 -2.80 -8.14
N GLU A 209 -14.35 -3.13 -7.55
CA GLU A 209 -14.88 -4.49 -7.52
C GLU A 209 -16.00 -4.61 -8.53
N ASP A 210 -15.85 -5.54 -9.46
CA ASP A 210 -16.85 -5.83 -10.48
C ASP A 210 -16.85 -7.32 -10.84
N GLY A 211 -18.03 -7.90 -10.97
CA GLY A 211 -18.21 -9.29 -11.47
C GLY A 211 -17.43 -10.35 -10.69
N GLY A 212 -17.21 -10.18 -9.38
CA GLY A 212 -16.44 -11.13 -8.57
C GLY A 212 -14.92 -11.01 -8.80
N ARG A 213 -14.47 -9.92 -9.36
CA ARG A 213 -13.05 -9.57 -9.51
C ARG A 213 -12.75 -8.23 -8.83
N LEU A 214 -11.54 -8.11 -8.30
CA LEU A 214 -10.96 -6.85 -7.88
C LEU A 214 -10.02 -6.36 -8.96
N ALA A 215 -10.34 -5.22 -9.57
CA ALA A 215 -9.46 -4.51 -10.49
C ALA A 215 -8.78 -3.36 -9.76
N VAL A 216 -7.45 -3.33 -9.77
CA VAL A 216 -6.64 -2.25 -9.22
C VAL A 216 -5.92 -1.57 -10.37
N THR A 217 -6.15 -0.27 -10.53
CA THR A 217 -5.54 0.54 -11.58
C THR A 217 -4.63 1.59 -10.97
N ALA A 218 -3.36 1.59 -11.38
CA ALA A 218 -2.42 2.67 -11.09
C ALA A 218 -2.04 3.39 -12.39
N SER A 219 -2.11 4.71 -12.37
CA SER A 219 -1.77 5.55 -13.53
C SER A 219 -0.78 6.64 -13.17
N LEU A 220 0.04 7.04 -14.14
CA LEU A 220 1.00 8.13 -14.05
C LEU A 220 0.93 9.02 -15.31
N PRO A 221 1.22 10.32 -15.18
CA PRO A 221 1.32 11.20 -16.33
C PRO A 221 2.36 10.70 -17.34
N LYS A 222 1.96 10.61 -18.62
CA LYS A 222 2.85 10.20 -19.70
C LYS A 222 3.81 11.30 -20.05
N VAL A 223 5.07 10.93 -20.28
CA VAL A 223 6.10 11.82 -20.84
C VAL A 223 6.30 11.46 -22.32
N ALA A 224 6.53 12.46 -23.12
CA ALA A 224 6.83 12.27 -24.55
C ALA A 224 8.10 11.40 -24.73
N PRO A 225 8.17 10.60 -25.79
CA PRO A 225 9.33 9.76 -26.09
C PRO A 225 10.62 10.52 -26.30
#